data_2a5abab57664c1d3037f95f2ebc3f7d4
#
_entry.id   2a5abab57664c1d3037f95f2ebc3f7d4
#
_cell.length_a   1.000
_cell.length_b   1.000
_cell.length_c   1.000
_cell.angle_alpha   90.00
_cell.angle_beta   90.00
_cell.angle_gamma   90.00
#
_symmetry.space_group_name_H-M   'P 1'
#
loop_
_entity.id
_entity.type
_entity.pdbx_description
1 polymer ?
#
loop_
_entity_poly.entity_id
_entity_poly.type
_entity_poly.pdbx_seq_one_letter_code
_entity_poly.pdbx_strand_id
1 'polypeptide(L)'
;MDLDLTPGQEDFRAEARAWLAGHVPRTPLASPETEEGFAEHRAWERTLHADRWSAVAWPAAYGGRGRSFLEWLVFEEEYWAAGAPARVSQNGIGLLAPTLLEHGTQEQRARILPATASGETVWAQAWSEPEAGSDLASLRSVAVRTAGGWLLSGQKTWSSRAAFADRAFGLFRSHASAGRPHEGLTYAMFGLDAEGVRVRPVGRLDGRPAFAEIFLDEVFVPDRDVVGTPGDGWRVAMSTAGSERGLTLRSPGRYVAAARRLVALWRVAADPGDTALRDRVADAVVRARAYQLYGYACAADGPRGAEPSLTKLFWSELDLALHETALDLLGPYGELAGPAGDAPAHGGWAEGFVFALAGPVYAGTNEIQRDIVAERLLGLPKGRRA
;
A
#
# COMPACT_ATOMS: atom_id res chain seq x y z
N MET A 1 -12.15 -19.70 18.84
CA MET A 1 -10.86 -19.41 18.18
C MET A 1 -9.97 -18.78 19.23
N ASP A 2 -8.82 -19.35 19.50
CA ASP A 2 -7.81 -18.73 20.36
C ASP A 2 -7.02 -17.73 19.53
N LEU A 3 -6.96 -16.48 19.97
CA LEU A 3 -6.25 -15.39 19.31
C LEU A 3 -5.06 -14.90 20.15
N ASP A 4 -4.74 -15.60 21.24
CA ASP A 4 -3.57 -15.32 22.05
C ASP A 4 -2.31 -15.78 21.32
N LEU A 5 -1.24 -15.02 21.47
CA LEU A 5 0.05 -15.39 20.88
C LEU A 5 0.70 -16.52 21.68
N THR A 6 1.32 -17.43 20.97
CA THR A 6 2.17 -18.44 21.57
C THR A 6 3.42 -17.83 22.22
N PRO A 7 4.09 -18.52 23.18
CA PRO A 7 5.34 -18.02 23.75
C PRO A 7 6.38 -17.64 22.69
N GLY A 8 6.55 -18.45 21.63
CA GLY A 8 7.50 -18.13 20.55
C GLY A 8 7.13 -16.88 19.73
N GLN A 9 5.82 -16.56 19.60
CA GLN A 9 5.36 -15.34 18.95
C GLN A 9 5.54 -14.12 19.87
N GLU A 10 5.39 -14.29 21.19
CA GLU A 10 5.72 -13.22 22.16
C GLU A 10 7.23 -12.96 22.22
N ASP A 11 8.07 -13.97 22.13
CA ASP A 11 9.54 -13.82 22.02
C ASP A 11 9.89 -13.05 20.74
N PHE A 12 9.25 -13.38 19.61
CA PHE A 12 9.43 -12.65 18.35
C PHE A 12 8.97 -11.18 18.47
N ARG A 13 7.85 -10.92 19.15
CA ARG A 13 7.38 -9.56 19.44
C ARG A 13 8.42 -8.78 20.26
N ALA A 14 8.97 -9.42 21.28
CA ALA A 14 10.01 -8.80 22.13
C ALA A 14 11.29 -8.49 21.33
N GLU A 15 11.71 -9.41 20.44
CA GLU A 15 12.84 -9.21 19.52
C GLU A 15 12.59 -8.00 18.60
N ALA A 16 11.42 -7.93 17.95
CA ALA A 16 11.05 -6.83 17.07
C ALA A 16 11.02 -5.49 17.80
N ARG A 17 10.42 -5.46 18.97
CA ARG A 17 10.36 -4.25 19.82
C ARG A 17 11.75 -3.77 20.24
N ALA A 18 12.61 -4.66 20.69
CA ALA A 18 13.98 -4.33 21.10
C ALA A 18 14.80 -3.78 19.92
N TRP A 19 14.68 -4.41 18.75
CA TRP A 19 15.34 -3.96 17.54
C TRP A 19 14.87 -2.55 17.14
N LEU A 20 13.56 -2.33 17.07
CA LEU A 20 12.97 -1.03 16.71
C LEU A 20 13.37 0.07 17.69
N ALA A 21 13.39 -0.21 18.99
CA ALA A 21 13.82 0.75 20.02
C ALA A 21 15.27 1.22 19.83
N GLY A 22 16.14 0.37 19.25
CA GLY A 22 17.53 0.71 18.97
C GLY A 22 17.78 1.39 17.62
N HIS A 23 16.84 1.28 16.66
CA HIS A 23 17.09 1.68 15.26
C HIS A 23 16.17 2.77 14.73
N VAL A 24 14.95 2.93 15.29
CA VAL A 24 14.02 3.99 14.85
C VAL A 24 14.66 5.36 15.08
N PRO A 25 14.70 6.23 14.03
CA PRO A 25 15.24 7.56 14.17
C PRO A 25 14.52 8.37 15.26
N ARG A 26 15.28 9.05 16.10
CA ARG A 26 14.72 9.90 17.18
C ARG A 26 14.03 11.14 16.65
N THR A 27 14.50 11.65 15.51
CA THR A 27 13.90 12.77 14.80
C THR A 27 13.10 12.22 13.60
N PRO A 28 11.85 12.64 13.41
CA PRO A 28 11.09 12.26 12.23
C PRO A 28 11.86 12.60 10.95
N LEU A 29 11.83 11.69 9.97
CA LEU A 29 12.43 11.93 8.66
C LEU A 29 11.62 12.99 7.89
N ALA A 30 12.25 13.64 6.92
CA ALA A 30 11.58 14.53 5.99
C ALA A 30 10.47 13.79 5.20
N SER A 31 9.56 14.53 4.56
CA SER A 31 8.48 13.91 3.79
C SER A 31 9.01 12.99 2.69
N PRO A 32 8.52 11.74 2.58
CA PRO A 32 8.94 10.83 1.50
C PRO A 32 8.47 11.27 0.09
N GLU A 33 7.75 12.38 -0.01
CA GLU A 33 7.35 13.00 -1.27
C GLU A 33 8.29 14.18 -1.67
N THR A 34 9.48 14.25 -1.10
CA THR A 34 10.60 15.10 -1.53
C THR A 34 11.79 14.23 -1.89
N GLU A 35 12.71 14.72 -2.70
CA GLU A 35 13.91 13.97 -3.09
C GLU A 35 14.76 13.60 -1.87
N GLU A 36 15.02 14.57 -0.98
CA GLU A 36 15.78 14.38 0.25
C GLU A 36 15.09 13.36 1.18
N GLY A 37 13.79 13.58 1.48
CA GLY A 37 13.06 12.69 2.37
C GLY A 37 12.90 11.28 1.77
N PHE A 38 12.73 11.15 0.46
CA PHE A 38 12.70 9.84 -0.19
C PHE A 38 14.04 9.11 -0.02
N ALA A 39 15.16 9.80 -0.14
CA ALA A 39 16.49 9.23 0.07
C ALA A 39 16.70 8.79 1.54
N GLU A 40 16.23 9.57 2.52
CA GLU A 40 16.24 9.20 3.93
C GLU A 40 15.41 7.95 4.21
N HIS A 41 14.19 7.89 3.69
CA HIS A 41 13.32 6.72 3.83
C HIS A 41 13.90 5.48 3.12
N ARG A 42 14.56 5.66 1.99
CA ARG A 42 15.29 4.58 1.31
C ARG A 42 16.49 4.08 2.13
N ALA A 43 17.19 4.96 2.84
CA ALA A 43 18.24 4.55 3.77
C ALA A 43 17.65 3.75 4.96
N TRP A 44 16.47 4.12 5.43
CA TRP A 44 15.73 3.35 6.44
C TRP A 44 15.36 1.94 5.95
N GLU A 45 14.95 1.78 4.67
CA GLU A 45 14.71 0.44 4.09
C GLU A 45 15.97 -0.43 4.12
N ARG A 46 17.14 0.16 3.86
CA ARG A 46 18.42 -0.55 3.96
C ARG A 46 18.76 -0.96 5.40
N THR A 47 18.46 -0.11 6.35
CA THR A 47 18.60 -0.44 7.78
C THR A 47 17.72 -1.62 8.19
N LEU A 48 16.45 -1.62 7.77
CA LEU A 48 15.54 -2.75 7.97
C LEU A 48 16.07 -4.03 7.30
N HIS A 49 16.60 -3.92 6.09
CA HIS A 49 17.10 -5.06 5.33
C HIS A 49 18.34 -5.69 5.93
N ALA A 50 19.25 -4.92 6.54
CA ALA A 50 20.48 -5.43 7.14
C ALA A 50 20.22 -6.56 8.14
N ASP A 51 19.12 -6.47 8.90
CA ASP A 51 18.66 -7.49 9.84
C ASP A 51 17.38 -8.22 9.34
N ARG A 52 17.07 -8.12 8.04
CA ARG A 52 15.95 -8.78 7.34
C ARG A 52 14.55 -8.41 7.85
N TRP A 53 14.40 -7.24 8.45
CA TRP A 53 13.10 -6.73 8.89
C TRP A 53 12.28 -6.10 7.76
N SER A 54 12.90 -5.81 6.60
CA SER A 54 12.20 -5.22 5.45
C SER A 54 11.11 -6.14 4.86
N ALA A 55 11.31 -7.47 4.94
CA ALA A 55 10.46 -8.47 4.30
C ALA A 55 10.25 -9.71 5.20
N VAL A 56 9.69 -9.50 6.40
CA VAL A 56 9.58 -10.49 7.49
C VAL A 56 9.02 -11.85 7.04
N ALA A 57 7.92 -11.85 6.27
CA ALA A 57 7.24 -13.07 5.85
C ALA A 57 7.80 -13.70 4.56
N TRP A 58 8.77 -13.06 3.89
CA TRP A 58 9.31 -13.64 2.65
C TRP A 58 10.27 -14.78 2.93
N PRO A 59 10.45 -15.69 1.95
CA PRO A 59 11.48 -16.74 2.03
C PRO A 59 12.87 -16.13 2.24
N ALA A 60 13.69 -16.79 3.06
CA ALA A 60 15.04 -16.33 3.38
C ALA A 60 15.94 -16.21 2.14
N ALA A 61 15.70 -17.04 1.11
CA ALA A 61 16.41 -17.00 -0.17
C ALA A 61 16.26 -15.66 -0.92
N TYR A 62 15.24 -14.87 -0.59
CA TYR A 62 14.94 -13.57 -1.23
C TYR A 62 15.10 -12.38 -0.27
N GLY A 63 15.82 -12.55 0.84
CA GLY A 63 16.08 -11.49 1.81
C GLY A 63 15.07 -11.39 2.94
N GLY A 64 14.09 -12.30 3.04
CA GLY A 64 13.13 -12.35 4.13
C GLY A 64 13.63 -13.10 5.36
N ARG A 65 12.80 -13.17 6.41
CA ARG A 65 13.05 -13.93 7.64
C ARG A 65 12.35 -15.28 7.65
N GLY A 66 11.52 -15.60 6.65
CA GLY A 66 10.75 -16.85 6.57
C GLY A 66 9.70 -16.99 7.68
N ARG A 67 9.26 -15.87 8.25
CA ARG A 67 8.27 -15.87 9.33
C ARG A 67 6.85 -16.05 8.79
N SER A 68 5.95 -16.48 9.66
CA SER A 68 4.52 -16.60 9.34
C SER A 68 3.88 -15.23 9.09
N PHE A 69 2.71 -15.22 8.46
CA PHE A 69 1.93 -14.02 8.25
C PHE A 69 1.48 -13.37 9.58
N LEU A 70 1.20 -14.18 10.60
CA LEU A 70 0.88 -13.69 11.94
C LEU A 70 2.08 -12.98 12.58
N GLU A 71 3.30 -13.54 12.48
CA GLU A 71 4.50 -12.88 12.98
C GLU A 71 4.79 -11.57 12.22
N TRP A 72 4.48 -11.52 10.91
CA TRP A 72 4.55 -10.26 10.17
C TRP A 72 3.55 -9.22 10.71
N LEU A 73 2.30 -9.60 11.03
CA LEU A 73 1.33 -8.70 11.66
C LEU A 73 1.82 -8.18 13.02
N VAL A 74 2.41 -9.06 13.82
CA VAL A 74 3.03 -8.70 15.11
C VAL A 74 4.17 -7.71 14.91
N PHE A 75 5.04 -7.92 13.92
CA PHE A 75 6.08 -6.94 13.56
C PHE A 75 5.49 -5.58 13.17
N GLU A 76 4.46 -5.57 12.33
CA GLU A 76 3.80 -4.33 11.91
C GLU A 76 3.19 -3.56 13.09
N GLU A 77 2.64 -4.26 14.10
CA GLU A 77 2.15 -3.63 15.32
C GLU A 77 3.27 -2.93 16.09
N GLU A 78 4.41 -3.59 16.29
CA GLU A 78 5.55 -3.00 16.96
C GLU A 78 6.18 -1.87 16.12
N TYR A 79 6.20 -2.02 14.78
CA TYR A 79 6.69 -1.03 13.84
C TYR A 79 5.95 0.31 13.98
N TRP A 80 4.62 0.25 13.91
CA TRP A 80 3.78 1.44 14.02
C TRP A 80 3.71 1.99 15.46
N ALA A 81 3.78 1.12 16.47
CA ALA A 81 3.84 1.53 17.87
C ALA A 81 5.13 2.28 18.21
N ALA A 82 6.25 1.90 17.58
CA ALA A 82 7.54 2.56 17.72
C ALA A 82 7.62 3.91 16.97
N GLY A 83 6.61 4.28 16.18
CA GLY A 83 6.64 5.48 15.34
C GLY A 83 7.67 5.39 14.20
N ALA A 84 7.94 4.20 13.71
CA ALA A 84 8.92 3.98 12.65
C ALA A 84 8.53 4.71 11.35
N PRO A 85 9.52 5.09 10.49
CA PRO A 85 9.29 5.86 9.28
C PRO A 85 8.37 5.18 8.27
N ALA A 86 7.69 5.95 7.43
CA ALA A 86 6.91 5.41 6.31
C ALA A 86 7.79 4.57 5.37
N ARG A 87 7.22 3.49 4.82
CA ARG A 87 7.92 2.59 3.89
C ARG A 87 7.80 3.11 2.45
N VAL A 88 8.92 3.41 1.79
CA VAL A 88 8.92 3.82 0.37
C VAL A 88 8.92 2.62 -0.58
N SER A 89 9.35 1.47 -0.12
CA SER A 89 9.36 0.21 -0.88
C SER A 89 8.02 -0.54 -0.88
N GLN A 90 6.96 0.03 -0.32
CA GLN A 90 5.65 -0.62 -0.15
C GLN A 90 5.10 -1.29 -1.40
N ASN A 91 5.17 -0.62 -2.57
CA ASN A 91 4.64 -1.18 -3.83
C ASN A 91 5.45 -2.41 -4.27
N GLY A 92 6.77 -2.37 -4.08
CA GLY A 92 7.63 -3.52 -4.34
C GLY A 92 7.35 -4.68 -3.37
N ILE A 93 7.39 -4.39 -2.08
CA ILE A 93 7.28 -5.41 -1.02
C ILE A 93 5.84 -5.94 -0.87
N GLY A 94 4.86 -5.05 -0.88
CA GLY A 94 3.46 -5.41 -0.60
C GLY A 94 2.62 -5.78 -1.82
N LEU A 95 3.04 -5.41 -3.04
CA LEU A 95 2.28 -5.63 -4.28
C LEU A 95 3.03 -6.51 -5.28
N LEU A 96 4.19 -6.04 -5.77
CA LEU A 96 4.93 -6.76 -6.82
C LEU A 96 5.47 -8.10 -6.30
N ALA A 97 6.03 -8.13 -5.10
CA ALA A 97 6.64 -9.36 -4.60
C ALA A 97 5.65 -10.50 -4.36
N PRO A 98 4.49 -10.31 -3.71
CA PRO A 98 3.47 -11.36 -3.66
C PRO A 98 3.06 -11.85 -5.06
N THR A 99 2.93 -10.93 -6.01
CA THR A 99 2.64 -11.25 -7.42
C THR A 99 3.73 -12.11 -8.05
N LEU A 100 5.00 -11.77 -7.84
CA LEU A 100 6.13 -12.55 -8.36
C LEU A 100 6.26 -13.91 -7.65
N LEU A 101 5.98 -13.98 -6.37
CA LEU A 101 6.00 -15.24 -5.62
C LEU A 101 4.92 -16.20 -6.13
N GLU A 102 3.79 -15.70 -6.61
CA GLU A 102 2.70 -16.51 -7.16
C GLU A 102 2.87 -16.78 -8.67
N HIS A 103 3.16 -15.75 -9.47
CA HIS A 103 3.11 -15.82 -10.93
C HIS A 103 4.47 -15.67 -11.62
N GLY A 104 5.51 -15.23 -10.92
CA GLY A 104 6.83 -15.01 -11.49
C GLY A 104 7.59 -16.31 -11.73
N THR A 105 8.53 -16.30 -12.65
CA THR A 105 9.50 -17.38 -12.84
C THR A 105 10.55 -17.38 -11.71
N GLN A 106 11.27 -18.49 -11.55
CA GLN A 106 12.36 -18.55 -10.58
C GLN A 106 13.46 -17.50 -10.88
N GLU A 107 13.76 -17.28 -12.16
CA GLU A 107 14.71 -16.25 -12.60
C GLU A 107 14.25 -14.84 -12.19
N GLN A 108 12.97 -14.51 -12.42
CA GLN A 108 12.39 -13.23 -12.00
C GLN A 108 12.48 -13.04 -10.49
N ARG A 109 12.11 -14.05 -9.72
CA ARG A 109 12.18 -13.99 -8.24
C ARG A 109 13.61 -13.79 -7.76
N ALA A 110 14.57 -14.55 -8.28
CA ALA A 110 15.97 -14.47 -7.89
C ALA A 110 16.62 -13.12 -8.26
N ARG A 111 16.23 -12.52 -9.39
CA ARG A 111 16.77 -11.25 -9.88
C ARG A 111 16.14 -10.03 -9.18
N ILE A 112 14.84 -10.10 -8.89
CA ILE A 112 14.06 -8.90 -8.50
C ILE A 112 13.90 -8.80 -6.99
N LEU A 113 13.54 -9.91 -6.32
CA LEU A 113 13.14 -9.84 -4.92
C LEU A 113 14.26 -9.38 -3.97
N PRO A 114 15.53 -9.81 -4.10
CA PRO A 114 16.61 -9.34 -3.21
C PRO A 114 16.83 -7.83 -3.31
N ALA A 115 16.88 -7.27 -4.52
CA ALA A 115 17.04 -5.84 -4.75
C ALA A 115 15.83 -5.02 -4.24
N THR A 116 14.63 -5.61 -4.28
CA THR A 116 13.41 -5.01 -3.72
C THR A 116 13.44 -5.03 -2.18
N ALA A 117 13.85 -6.15 -1.59
CA ALA A 117 13.94 -6.30 -0.13
C ALA A 117 14.97 -5.35 0.49
N SER A 118 16.08 -5.09 -0.20
CA SER A 118 17.15 -4.19 0.25
C SER A 118 16.84 -2.70 0.06
N GLY A 119 15.79 -2.35 -0.68
CA GLY A 119 15.52 -0.96 -1.09
C GLY A 119 16.50 -0.46 -2.17
N GLU A 120 17.29 -1.36 -2.78
CA GLU A 120 18.12 -1.04 -3.95
C GLU A 120 17.24 -0.70 -5.16
N THR A 121 16.10 -1.39 -5.30
CA THR A 121 15.11 -1.08 -6.32
C THR A 121 13.76 -0.74 -5.67
N VAL A 122 13.30 0.48 -5.86
CA VAL A 122 11.98 0.94 -5.44
C VAL A 122 11.03 0.94 -6.63
N TRP A 123 9.79 0.46 -6.41
CA TRP A 123 8.81 0.22 -7.46
C TRP A 123 7.62 1.15 -7.38
N ALA A 124 7.16 1.63 -8.53
CA ALA A 124 5.88 2.30 -8.70
C ALA A 124 4.86 1.36 -9.38
N GLN A 125 3.57 1.58 -9.10
CA GLN A 125 2.47 0.91 -9.79
C GLN A 125 1.96 1.79 -10.92
N ALA A 126 1.91 1.27 -12.15
CA ALA A 126 1.55 1.97 -13.37
C ALA A 126 0.28 1.33 -14.01
N TRP A 127 -0.88 1.47 -13.34
CA TRP A 127 -2.11 0.80 -13.75
C TRP A 127 -3.11 1.74 -14.37
N SER A 128 -3.61 2.70 -13.59
CA SER A 128 -4.66 3.64 -14.02
C SER A 128 -4.22 4.48 -15.22
N GLU A 129 -5.18 4.85 -16.04
CA GLU A 129 -5.04 5.80 -17.14
C GLU A 129 -6.01 6.94 -16.95
N PRO A 130 -5.87 8.09 -17.64
CA PRO A 130 -6.82 9.20 -17.51
C PRO A 130 -8.27 8.77 -17.70
N GLU A 131 -8.54 7.83 -18.62
CA GLU A 131 -9.88 7.33 -18.94
C GLU A 131 -10.20 5.95 -18.30
N ALA A 132 -9.26 5.34 -17.56
CA ALA A 132 -9.41 3.99 -17.02
C ALA A 132 -8.91 3.91 -15.57
N GLY A 133 -9.78 4.26 -14.62
CA GLY A 133 -9.55 4.10 -13.18
C GLY A 133 -10.34 2.92 -12.62
N SER A 134 -11.60 3.15 -12.22
CA SER A 134 -12.49 2.09 -11.70
C SER A 134 -12.77 1.00 -12.74
N ASP A 135 -12.89 1.35 -14.01
CA ASP A 135 -12.95 0.39 -15.12
C ASP A 135 -11.54 0.16 -15.69
N LEU A 136 -10.67 -0.46 -14.88
CA LEU A 136 -9.29 -0.74 -15.26
C LEU A 136 -9.18 -1.59 -16.53
N ALA A 137 -10.16 -2.47 -16.78
CA ALA A 137 -10.16 -3.33 -17.97
C ALA A 137 -10.27 -2.54 -19.29
N SER A 138 -10.75 -1.29 -19.24
CA SER A 138 -10.86 -0.41 -20.43
C SER A 138 -9.56 0.30 -20.81
N LEU A 139 -8.45 0.01 -20.13
CA LEU A 139 -7.14 0.61 -20.41
C LEU A 139 -6.74 0.50 -21.91
N ARG A 140 -6.04 1.54 -22.38
CA ARG A 140 -5.66 1.71 -23.80
C ARG A 140 -4.17 1.68 -24.06
N SER A 141 -3.31 1.81 -23.05
CA SER A 141 -1.85 1.64 -23.24
C SER A 141 -1.57 0.27 -23.82
N VAL A 142 -0.71 0.21 -24.82
CA VAL A 142 -0.44 -1.01 -25.62
C VAL A 142 0.94 -1.59 -25.32
N ALA A 143 1.05 -2.90 -25.53
CA ALA A 143 2.30 -3.63 -25.63
C ALA A 143 2.35 -4.32 -27.00
N VAL A 144 3.23 -3.84 -27.89
CA VAL A 144 3.37 -4.38 -29.24
C VAL A 144 4.56 -5.36 -29.26
N ARG A 145 4.33 -6.57 -29.76
CA ARG A 145 5.35 -7.60 -29.86
C ARG A 145 6.48 -7.17 -30.79
N THR A 146 7.74 -7.33 -30.36
CA THR A 146 8.93 -7.10 -31.17
C THR A 146 9.97 -8.19 -30.94
N ALA A 147 11.11 -8.12 -31.61
CA ALA A 147 12.20 -9.08 -31.42
C ALA A 147 12.74 -9.05 -29.97
N GLY A 148 12.64 -10.17 -29.27
CA GLY A 148 13.15 -10.34 -27.90
C GLY A 148 12.33 -9.65 -26.79
N GLY A 149 11.19 -9.04 -27.13
CA GLY A 149 10.40 -8.33 -26.13
C GLY A 149 9.18 -7.60 -26.67
N TRP A 150 8.88 -6.47 -26.07
CA TRP A 150 7.67 -5.68 -26.26
C TRP A 150 8.00 -4.19 -26.30
N LEU A 151 7.27 -3.43 -27.09
CA LEU A 151 7.29 -1.97 -27.08
C LEU A 151 6.03 -1.49 -26.35
N LEU A 152 6.21 -0.74 -25.28
CA LEU A 152 5.13 -0.18 -24.49
C LEU A 152 4.86 1.26 -24.91
N SER A 153 3.59 1.60 -25.19
CA SER A 153 3.17 2.97 -25.49
C SER A 153 1.86 3.32 -24.79
N GLY A 154 1.76 4.56 -24.29
CA GLY A 154 0.57 5.07 -23.63
C GLY A 154 0.87 6.03 -22.48
N GLN A 155 -0.16 6.25 -21.66
CA GLN A 155 -0.07 7.14 -20.48
C GLN A 155 -0.66 6.44 -19.28
N LYS A 156 0.09 6.46 -18.16
CA LYS A 156 -0.40 6.02 -16.85
C LYS A 156 -0.50 7.21 -15.92
N THR A 157 -1.41 7.15 -14.97
CA THR A 157 -1.65 8.22 -13.99
C THR A 157 -1.81 7.69 -12.59
N TRP A 158 -1.75 8.57 -11.59
CA TRP A 158 -1.87 8.24 -10.16
C TRP A 158 -0.82 7.25 -9.65
N SER A 159 0.34 7.19 -10.31
CA SER A 159 1.44 6.33 -9.91
C SER A 159 2.14 6.89 -8.68
N SER A 160 1.88 6.28 -7.50
CA SER A 160 2.42 6.76 -6.22
C SER A 160 3.94 6.77 -6.24
N ARG A 161 4.53 7.93 -5.91
CA ARG A 161 5.99 8.17 -5.79
C ARG A 161 6.80 7.78 -7.03
N ALA A 162 6.18 7.66 -8.21
CA ALA A 162 6.90 7.30 -9.43
C ALA A 162 7.96 8.34 -9.83
N ALA A 163 7.84 9.58 -9.35
CA ALA A 163 8.87 10.61 -9.55
C ALA A 163 10.21 10.28 -8.86
N PHE A 164 10.22 9.36 -7.90
CA PHE A 164 11.40 8.99 -7.10
C PHE A 164 11.74 7.50 -7.19
N ALA A 165 10.86 6.68 -7.77
CA ALA A 165 11.04 5.25 -7.90
C ALA A 165 11.99 4.91 -9.07
N ASP A 166 12.62 3.74 -9.03
CA ASP A 166 13.56 3.28 -10.06
C ASP A 166 12.83 2.56 -11.19
N ARG A 167 11.79 1.79 -10.87
CA ARG A 167 11.08 0.94 -11.84
C ARG A 167 9.58 0.98 -11.58
N ALA A 168 8.82 0.55 -12.59
CA ALA A 168 7.37 0.38 -12.46
C ALA A 168 6.93 -0.99 -12.96
N PHE A 169 5.75 -1.40 -12.50
CA PHE A 169 4.99 -2.53 -13.03
C PHE A 169 3.60 -2.05 -13.48
N GLY A 170 3.15 -2.55 -14.63
CA GLY A 170 1.92 -2.04 -15.25
C GLY A 170 1.19 -3.06 -16.10
N LEU A 171 -0.01 -2.67 -16.50
CA LEU A 171 -0.88 -3.43 -17.39
C LEU A 171 -0.97 -2.75 -18.76
N PHE A 172 -0.90 -3.56 -19.82
CA PHE A 172 -0.88 -3.11 -21.20
C PHE A 172 -1.72 -4.04 -22.08
N ARG A 173 -2.38 -3.50 -23.07
CA ARG A 173 -3.10 -4.29 -24.07
C ARG A 173 -2.14 -4.84 -25.10
N SER A 174 -2.01 -6.16 -25.12
CA SER A 174 -1.11 -6.87 -26.05
C SER A 174 -1.85 -7.59 -27.17
N HIS A 175 -3.14 -7.89 -26.99
CA HIS A 175 -3.99 -8.57 -27.97
C HIS A 175 -5.36 -7.92 -28.05
N ALA A 176 -6.00 -7.99 -29.21
CA ALA A 176 -7.39 -7.58 -29.34
C ALA A 176 -8.28 -8.48 -28.47
N SER A 177 -9.19 -7.89 -27.71
CA SER A 177 -10.19 -8.63 -26.95
C SER A 177 -11.45 -8.77 -27.80
N ALA A 178 -11.92 -9.98 -28.02
CA ALA A 178 -13.17 -10.25 -28.74
C ALA A 178 -14.39 -9.94 -27.83
N GLY A 179 -14.55 -8.66 -27.42
CA GLY A 179 -15.68 -8.21 -26.60
C GLY A 179 -15.54 -8.44 -25.09
N ARG A 180 -14.39 -8.88 -24.62
CA ARG A 180 -14.10 -9.07 -23.19
C ARG A 180 -12.90 -8.17 -22.75
N PRO A 181 -13.13 -6.98 -22.25
CA PRO A 181 -12.06 -5.98 -21.99
C PRO A 181 -10.90 -6.48 -21.11
N HIS A 182 -11.13 -7.43 -20.22
CA HIS A 182 -10.13 -8.02 -19.35
C HIS A 182 -9.23 -9.09 -20.04
N GLU A 183 -9.58 -9.55 -21.23
CA GLU A 183 -8.74 -10.47 -22.04
C GLU A 183 -7.69 -9.67 -22.83
N GLY A 184 -6.57 -10.31 -23.14
CA GLY A 184 -5.52 -9.72 -23.96
C GLY A 184 -4.68 -8.65 -23.26
N LEU A 185 -4.67 -8.62 -21.93
CA LEU A 185 -3.79 -7.76 -21.13
C LEU A 185 -2.50 -8.48 -20.77
N THR A 186 -1.40 -7.74 -20.72
CA THR A 186 -0.08 -8.23 -20.32
C THR A 186 0.43 -7.41 -19.15
N TYR A 187 0.99 -8.09 -18.15
CA TYR A 187 1.62 -7.48 -16.99
C TYR A 187 3.13 -7.37 -17.25
N ALA A 188 3.66 -6.16 -17.29
CA ALA A 188 5.05 -5.89 -17.62
C ALA A 188 5.73 -5.02 -16.58
N MET A 189 7.04 -5.22 -16.40
CA MET A 189 7.92 -4.44 -15.54
C MET A 189 8.89 -3.66 -16.40
N PHE A 190 9.13 -2.37 -16.10
CA PHE A 190 10.02 -1.50 -16.88
C PHE A 190 10.78 -0.50 -16.00
N GLY A 191 11.91 0.02 -16.48
CA GLY A 191 12.66 1.09 -15.84
C GLY A 191 11.98 2.44 -16.02
N LEU A 192 11.99 3.29 -15.01
CA LEU A 192 11.47 4.66 -15.13
C LEU A 192 12.50 5.61 -15.75
N ASP A 193 13.75 5.18 -15.86
CA ASP A 193 14.87 5.82 -16.56
C ASP A 193 15.08 5.31 -18.00
N ALA A 194 14.24 4.37 -18.48
CA ALA A 194 14.36 3.80 -19.80
C ALA A 194 14.06 4.84 -20.90
N GLU A 195 14.70 4.67 -22.05
CA GLU A 195 14.42 5.49 -23.24
C GLU A 195 12.92 5.43 -23.58
N GLY A 196 12.33 6.56 -23.92
CA GLY A 196 10.90 6.69 -24.19
C GLY A 196 10.02 6.86 -22.93
N VAL A 197 10.56 6.79 -21.71
CA VAL A 197 9.82 7.05 -20.48
C VAL A 197 9.96 8.51 -20.07
N ARG A 198 8.83 9.13 -19.74
CA ARG A 198 8.81 10.46 -19.13
C ARG A 198 7.85 10.45 -17.93
N VAL A 199 8.37 10.81 -16.76
CA VAL A 199 7.60 10.92 -15.52
C VAL A 199 7.29 12.38 -15.22
N ARG A 200 6.03 12.69 -14.95
CA ARG A 200 5.56 14.02 -14.57
C ARG A 200 4.91 13.98 -13.19
N PRO A 201 5.49 14.63 -12.18
CA PRO A 201 4.91 14.68 -10.84
C PRO A 201 3.52 15.33 -10.83
N VAL A 202 2.63 14.81 -9.97
CA VAL A 202 1.27 15.33 -9.72
C VAL A 202 1.11 15.56 -8.22
N GLY A 203 0.76 16.79 -7.85
CA GLY A 203 0.58 17.20 -6.46
C GLY A 203 -0.72 16.68 -5.85
N ARG A 204 -0.69 16.41 -4.54
CA ARG A 204 -1.88 16.24 -3.72
C ARG A 204 -2.50 17.60 -3.37
N LEU A 205 -3.54 17.59 -2.51
CA LEU A 205 -4.17 18.80 -1.97
C LEU A 205 -3.19 19.68 -1.19
N ASP A 206 -2.15 19.12 -0.60
CA ASP A 206 -1.07 19.82 0.08
C ASP A 206 0.06 20.30 -0.85
N GLY A 207 -0.09 20.11 -2.16
CA GLY A 207 0.88 20.49 -3.20
C GLY A 207 2.08 19.53 -3.34
N ARG A 208 2.25 18.52 -2.47
CA ARG A 208 3.38 17.59 -2.53
C ARG A 208 3.21 16.61 -3.69
N PRO A 209 4.29 16.27 -4.43
CA PRO A 209 4.25 15.40 -5.61
C PRO A 209 4.16 13.91 -5.22
N ALA A 210 3.11 13.53 -4.51
CA ALA A 210 2.90 12.17 -4.06
C ALA A 210 2.57 11.18 -5.17
N PHE A 211 2.09 11.67 -6.31
CA PHE A 211 1.74 10.89 -7.49
C PHE A 211 2.52 11.36 -8.72
N ALA A 212 2.46 10.58 -9.78
CA ALA A 212 2.97 10.99 -11.08
C ALA A 212 2.11 10.42 -12.22
N GLU A 213 2.22 11.06 -13.37
CA GLU A 213 1.89 10.49 -14.67
C GLU A 213 3.15 9.92 -15.29
N ILE A 214 2.99 8.80 -15.99
CA ILE A 214 4.08 8.13 -16.72
C ILE A 214 3.67 8.06 -18.18
N PHE A 215 4.42 8.72 -19.05
CA PHE A 215 4.25 8.68 -20.50
C PHE A 215 5.25 7.69 -21.05
N LEU A 216 4.78 6.83 -21.95
CA LEU A 216 5.54 5.76 -22.58
C LEU A 216 5.45 5.93 -24.10
N ASP A 217 6.60 6.01 -24.75
CA ASP A 217 6.73 6.13 -26.19
C ASP A 217 7.68 5.04 -26.70
N GLU A 218 7.11 3.93 -27.18
CA GLU A 218 7.81 2.74 -27.68
C GLU A 218 8.89 2.19 -26.73
N VAL A 219 8.63 2.20 -25.42
CA VAL A 219 9.56 1.74 -24.38
C VAL A 219 9.81 0.24 -24.51
N PHE A 220 11.05 -0.16 -24.78
CA PHE A 220 11.40 -1.58 -24.92
C PHE A 220 11.43 -2.29 -23.57
N VAL A 221 10.72 -3.42 -23.50
CA VAL A 221 10.69 -4.34 -22.35
C VAL A 221 11.03 -5.74 -22.82
N PRO A 222 12.11 -6.37 -22.33
CA PRO A 222 12.47 -7.73 -22.68
C PRO A 222 11.47 -8.76 -22.15
N ASP A 223 11.34 -9.90 -22.80
CA ASP A 223 10.42 -10.98 -22.40
C ASP A 223 10.56 -11.40 -20.94
N ARG A 224 11.78 -11.39 -20.41
CA ARG A 224 12.08 -11.72 -19.01
C ARG A 224 11.45 -10.75 -17.98
N ASP A 225 10.96 -9.59 -18.41
CA ASP A 225 10.28 -8.60 -17.57
C ASP A 225 8.75 -8.63 -17.70
N VAL A 226 8.20 -9.60 -18.44
CA VAL A 226 6.77 -9.89 -18.48
C VAL A 226 6.44 -10.92 -17.41
N VAL A 227 5.41 -10.64 -16.58
CA VAL A 227 4.99 -11.53 -15.50
C VAL A 227 3.79 -12.37 -15.94
N GLY A 228 3.91 -13.68 -15.79
CA GLY A 228 2.91 -14.62 -16.30
C GLY A 228 2.93 -14.77 -17.82
N THR A 229 1.85 -15.23 -18.40
CA THR A 229 1.70 -15.40 -19.86
C THR A 229 1.18 -14.11 -20.50
N PRO A 230 1.77 -13.63 -21.61
CA PRO A 230 1.17 -12.52 -22.36
C PRO A 230 -0.29 -12.80 -22.73
N GLY A 231 -1.13 -11.81 -22.53
CA GLY A 231 -2.59 -11.93 -22.69
C GLY A 231 -3.36 -12.34 -21.43
N ASP A 232 -2.70 -12.90 -20.40
CA ASP A 232 -3.31 -13.33 -19.13
C ASP A 232 -3.02 -12.35 -17.97
N GLY A 233 -2.58 -11.14 -18.29
CA GLY A 233 -2.18 -10.12 -17.31
C GLY A 233 -3.31 -9.70 -16.37
N TRP A 234 -4.57 -9.86 -16.74
CA TRP A 234 -5.70 -9.59 -15.85
C TRP A 234 -5.69 -10.49 -14.62
N ARG A 235 -5.42 -11.79 -14.80
CA ARG A 235 -5.34 -12.74 -13.70
C ARG A 235 -4.20 -12.37 -12.73
N VAL A 236 -3.04 -12.02 -13.28
CA VAL A 236 -1.88 -11.55 -12.51
C VAL A 236 -2.23 -10.26 -11.75
N ALA A 237 -2.90 -9.31 -12.39
CA ALA A 237 -3.31 -8.06 -11.76
C ALA A 237 -4.33 -8.28 -10.63
N MET A 238 -5.24 -9.24 -10.75
CA MET A 238 -6.23 -9.51 -9.70
C MET A 238 -5.59 -10.09 -8.44
N SER A 239 -4.50 -10.85 -8.56
CA SER A 239 -3.67 -11.28 -7.42
C SER A 239 -3.01 -10.07 -6.74
N THR A 240 -2.37 -9.18 -7.51
CA THR A 240 -1.81 -7.92 -6.99
C THR A 240 -2.88 -7.06 -6.29
N ALA A 241 -4.06 -6.92 -6.90
CA ALA A 241 -5.18 -6.14 -6.33
C ALA A 241 -5.71 -6.75 -5.02
N GLY A 242 -5.65 -8.06 -4.87
CA GLY A 242 -5.95 -8.76 -3.61
C GLY A 242 -5.00 -8.33 -2.49
N SER A 243 -3.71 -8.27 -2.77
CA SER A 243 -2.69 -7.79 -1.84
C SER A 243 -2.87 -6.30 -1.50
N GLU A 244 -3.22 -5.47 -2.49
CA GLU A 244 -3.43 -4.02 -2.32
C GLU A 244 -4.60 -3.69 -1.38
N ARG A 245 -5.69 -4.45 -1.48
CA ARG A 245 -6.91 -4.28 -0.66
C ARG A 245 -6.79 -4.93 0.71
N GLY A 246 -5.94 -5.93 0.82
CA GLY A 246 -5.76 -6.76 2.00
C GLY A 246 -4.86 -6.14 3.08
N LEU A 247 -4.53 -6.97 4.05
CA LEU A 247 -3.75 -6.59 5.24
C LEU A 247 -2.31 -6.19 4.91
N THR A 248 -1.75 -6.67 3.81
CA THR A 248 -0.32 -6.52 3.45
C THR A 248 0.09 -5.05 3.26
N LEU A 249 -0.79 -4.23 2.70
CA LEU A 249 -0.51 -2.82 2.47
C LEU A 249 -1.08 -1.90 3.56
N ARG A 250 -2.07 -2.36 4.30
CA ARG A 250 -2.80 -1.61 5.33
C ARG A 250 -2.93 -2.44 6.60
N SER A 251 -1.79 -2.74 7.22
CA SER A 251 -1.75 -3.55 8.44
C SER A 251 -2.57 -2.92 9.57
N PRO A 252 -3.23 -3.72 10.39
CA PRO A 252 -3.98 -3.24 11.56
C PRO A 252 -3.14 -2.45 12.54
N GLY A 253 -1.83 -2.74 12.65
CA GLY A 253 -0.90 -2.06 13.53
C GLY A 253 -0.89 -0.55 13.36
N ARG A 254 -1.01 -0.07 12.11
CA ARG A 254 -1.12 1.36 11.78
C ARG A 254 -2.31 2.02 12.49
N TYR A 255 -3.48 1.39 12.43
CA TYR A 255 -4.73 1.94 12.99
C TYR A 255 -4.78 1.84 14.50
N VAL A 256 -4.22 0.76 15.07
CA VAL A 256 -4.05 0.63 16.52
C VAL A 256 -3.12 1.72 17.06
N ALA A 257 -2.01 1.99 16.39
CA ALA A 257 -1.11 3.07 16.77
C ALA A 257 -1.77 4.46 16.62
N ALA A 258 -2.52 4.69 15.53
CA ALA A 258 -3.28 5.93 15.35
C ALA A 258 -4.35 6.12 16.43
N ALA A 259 -5.11 5.06 16.78
CA ALA A 259 -6.10 5.11 17.85
C ALA A 259 -5.46 5.41 19.22
N ARG A 260 -4.30 4.85 19.53
CA ARG A 260 -3.53 5.17 20.74
C ARG A 260 -3.14 6.65 20.80
N ARG A 261 -2.67 7.20 19.67
CA ARG A 261 -2.34 8.63 19.58
C ARG A 261 -3.59 9.50 19.72
N LEU A 262 -4.74 9.08 19.17
CA LEU A 262 -6.00 9.78 19.33
C LEU A 262 -6.46 9.81 20.81
N VAL A 263 -6.31 8.71 21.54
CA VAL A 263 -6.56 8.67 23.01
C VAL A 263 -5.61 9.58 23.75
N ALA A 264 -4.33 9.65 23.36
CA ALA A 264 -3.38 10.58 24.00
C ALA A 264 -3.77 12.04 23.73
N LEU A 265 -4.21 12.36 22.51
CA LEU A 265 -4.72 13.68 22.15
C LEU A 265 -5.97 14.03 22.98
N TRP A 266 -6.94 13.11 23.06
CA TRP A 266 -8.14 13.28 23.90
C TRP A 266 -7.77 13.68 25.34
N ARG A 267 -6.82 13.01 25.95
CA ARG A 267 -6.41 13.26 27.35
C ARG A 267 -5.85 14.67 27.61
N VAL A 268 -5.33 15.34 26.59
CA VAL A 268 -4.71 16.65 26.73
C VAL A 268 -5.50 17.80 26.11
N ALA A 269 -6.35 17.53 25.13
CA ALA A 269 -7.06 18.56 24.37
C ALA A 269 -8.57 18.61 24.61
N ALA A 270 -9.18 17.51 25.11
CA ALA A 270 -10.63 17.42 25.17
C ALA A 270 -11.24 18.10 26.41
N ASP A 271 -12.42 18.66 26.24
CA ASP A 271 -13.34 18.91 27.36
C ASP A 271 -13.94 17.57 27.83
N PRO A 272 -13.72 17.17 29.10
CA PRO A 272 -14.27 15.94 29.63
C PRO A 272 -15.82 15.85 29.57
N GLY A 273 -16.48 17.00 29.46
CA GLY A 273 -17.95 17.11 29.30
C GLY A 273 -18.43 16.84 27.86
N ASP A 274 -17.54 16.85 26.86
CA ASP A 274 -17.90 16.53 25.47
C ASP A 274 -18.04 15.02 25.28
N THR A 275 -19.25 14.52 25.55
CA THR A 275 -19.57 13.11 25.41
C THR A 275 -19.59 12.65 23.96
N ALA A 276 -19.88 13.52 22.99
CA ALA A 276 -19.94 13.17 21.59
C ALA A 276 -18.53 12.87 21.04
N LEU A 277 -17.54 13.72 21.30
CA LEU A 277 -16.15 13.45 20.92
C LEU A 277 -15.58 12.25 21.68
N ARG A 278 -15.88 12.10 22.97
CA ARG A 278 -15.50 10.91 23.74
C ARG A 278 -15.98 9.61 23.08
N ASP A 279 -17.23 9.57 22.67
CA ASP A 279 -17.81 8.38 22.06
C ASP A 279 -17.19 8.08 20.70
N ARG A 280 -16.83 9.09 19.91
CA ARG A 280 -16.08 8.92 18.66
C ARG A 280 -14.67 8.37 18.88
N VAL A 281 -13.96 8.83 19.93
CA VAL A 281 -12.66 8.28 20.32
C VAL A 281 -12.80 6.82 20.74
N ALA A 282 -13.82 6.49 21.53
CA ALA A 282 -14.07 5.11 21.95
C ALA A 282 -14.40 4.20 20.77
N ASP A 283 -15.25 4.64 19.83
CA ASP A 283 -15.57 3.90 18.60
C ASP A 283 -14.31 3.63 17.77
N ALA A 284 -13.46 4.63 17.59
CA ALA A 284 -12.20 4.48 16.86
C ALA A 284 -11.28 3.41 17.49
N VAL A 285 -11.20 3.37 18.84
CA VAL A 285 -10.41 2.35 19.56
C VAL A 285 -11.01 0.96 19.37
N VAL A 286 -12.32 0.83 19.51
CA VAL A 286 -13.04 -0.45 19.32
C VAL A 286 -12.85 -0.98 17.91
N ARG A 287 -13.03 -0.12 16.90
CA ARG A 287 -12.86 -0.49 15.49
C ARG A 287 -11.40 -0.86 15.16
N ALA A 288 -10.42 -0.11 15.68
CA ALA A 288 -9.00 -0.45 15.48
C ALA A 288 -8.66 -1.82 16.10
N ARG A 289 -9.19 -2.12 17.31
CA ARG A 289 -9.03 -3.42 17.95
C ARG A 289 -9.74 -4.53 17.18
N ALA A 290 -10.95 -4.30 16.72
CA ALA A 290 -11.70 -5.27 15.89
C ALA A 290 -10.91 -5.61 14.60
N TYR A 291 -10.31 -4.62 13.96
CA TYR A 291 -9.48 -4.83 12.77
C TYR A 291 -8.21 -5.63 13.08
N GLN A 292 -7.59 -5.41 14.22
CA GLN A 292 -6.43 -6.19 14.68
C GLN A 292 -6.82 -7.67 14.90
N LEU A 293 -7.90 -7.94 15.62
CA LEU A 293 -8.38 -9.30 15.86
C LEU A 293 -8.80 -10.01 14.57
N TYR A 294 -9.43 -9.28 13.65
CA TYR A 294 -9.72 -9.79 12.31
C TYR A 294 -8.44 -10.17 11.55
N GLY A 295 -7.39 -9.34 11.64
CA GLY A 295 -6.08 -9.66 11.05
C GLY A 295 -5.50 -10.98 11.59
N TYR A 296 -5.61 -11.22 12.89
CA TYR A 296 -5.16 -12.48 13.50
C TYR A 296 -5.99 -13.68 13.04
N ALA A 297 -7.31 -13.50 12.93
CA ALA A 297 -8.18 -14.55 12.40
C ALA A 297 -7.84 -14.90 10.94
N CYS A 298 -7.60 -13.88 10.09
CA CYS A 298 -7.15 -14.10 8.72
C CYS A 298 -5.78 -14.80 8.63
N ALA A 299 -4.88 -14.51 9.57
CA ALA A 299 -3.58 -15.17 9.61
C ALA A 299 -3.67 -16.65 9.98
N ALA A 300 -4.67 -17.05 10.79
CA ALA A 300 -4.90 -18.43 11.16
C ALA A 300 -5.57 -19.23 10.04
N ASP A 301 -6.58 -18.67 9.38
CA ASP A 301 -7.43 -19.38 8.42
C ASP A 301 -7.12 -19.09 6.94
N GLY A 302 -6.30 -18.07 6.66
CA GLY A 302 -6.08 -17.52 5.33
C GLY A 302 -7.23 -16.61 4.84
N PRO A 303 -6.97 -15.72 3.86
CA PRO A 303 -8.00 -14.86 3.28
C PRO A 303 -8.99 -15.67 2.44
N ARG A 304 -10.29 -15.38 2.53
CA ARG A 304 -11.37 -16.09 1.83
C ARG A 304 -12.11 -15.18 0.86
N GLY A 305 -12.03 -15.48 -0.43
CA GLY A 305 -12.91 -14.87 -1.44
C GLY A 305 -12.85 -13.33 -1.53
N ALA A 306 -13.97 -12.65 -1.22
CA ALA A 306 -14.10 -11.20 -1.30
C ALA A 306 -13.68 -10.43 -0.02
N GLU A 307 -13.07 -11.10 0.96
CA GLU A 307 -12.61 -10.49 2.22
C GLU A 307 -11.66 -9.29 2.03
N PRO A 308 -10.74 -9.26 1.04
CA PRO A 308 -9.95 -8.06 0.78
C PRO A 308 -10.81 -6.81 0.50
N SER A 309 -12.00 -6.98 -0.10
CA SER A 309 -12.93 -5.87 -0.32
C SER A 309 -13.58 -5.38 0.96
N LEU A 310 -13.95 -6.28 1.89
CA LEU A 310 -14.41 -5.90 3.22
C LEU A 310 -13.33 -5.16 4.00
N THR A 311 -12.13 -5.69 3.97
CA THR A 311 -10.95 -5.09 4.61
C THR A 311 -10.73 -3.67 4.12
N LYS A 312 -10.79 -3.46 2.79
CA LYS A 312 -10.62 -2.15 2.17
C LYS A 312 -11.69 -1.14 2.60
N LEU A 313 -12.93 -1.52 2.61
CA LEU A 313 -14.03 -0.69 3.11
C LEU A 313 -13.77 -0.27 4.57
N PHE A 314 -13.47 -1.25 5.41
CA PHE A 314 -13.30 -1.04 6.83
C PHE A 314 -12.14 -0.09 7.15
N TRP A 315 -10.93 -0.35 6.63
CA TRP A 315 -9.78 0.47 6.97
C TRP A 315 -9.87 1.87 6.38
N SER A 316 -10.46 2.05 5.18
CA SER A 316 -10.57 3.38 4.58
C SER A 316 -11.53 4.29 5.33
N GLU A 317 -12.63 3.75 5.84
CA GLU A 317 -13.60 4.49 6.66
C GLU A 317 -13.05 4.73 8.08
N LEU A 318 -12.30 3.79 8.64
CA LEU A 318 -11.65 3.96 9.94
C LEU A 318 -10.55 5.03 9.88
N ASP A 319 -9.75 5.07 8.80
CA ASP A 319 -8.68 6.07 8.63
C ASP A 319 -9.27 7.50 8.60
N LEU A 320 -10.36 7.70 7.87
CA LEU A 320 -11.09 8.97 7.87
C LEU A 320 -11.60 9.33 9.26
N ALA A 321 -12.32 8.43 9.91
CA ALA A 321 -12.93 8.67 11.23
C ALA A 321 -11.89 9.01 12.30
N LEU A 322 -10.71 8.35 12.27
CA LEU A 322 -9.59 8.65 13.18
C LEU A 322 -9.09 10.08 13.00
N HIS A 323 -8.84 10.49 11.75
CA HIS A 323 -8.27 11.80 11.45
C HIS A 323 -9.29 12.93 11.61
N GLU A 324 -10.54 12.75 11.19
CA GLU A 324 -11.62 13.72 11.43
C GLU A 324 -11.84 13.95 12.93
N THR A 325 -11.87 12.89 13.73
CA THR A 325 -12.00 13.02 15.19
C THR A 325 -10.82 13.76 15.80
N ALA A 326 -9.60 13.54 15.30
CA ALA A 326 -8.42 14.26 15.77
C ALA A 326 -8.48 15.75 15.42
N LEU A 327 -8.92 16.11 14.20
CA LEU A 327 -9.06 17.50 13.79
C LEU A 327 -10.13 18.22 14.62
N ASP A 328 -11.27 17.56 14.91
CA ASP A 328 -12.32 18.14 15.77
C ASP A 328 -11.81 18.36 17.21
N LEU A 329 -11.00 17.43 17.75
CA LEU A 329 -10.35 17.60 19.05
C LEU A 329 -9.37 18.78 19.08
N LEU A 330 -8.67 19.02 17.98
CA LEU A 330 -7.71 20.11 17.86
C LEU A 330 -8.41 21.47 17.61
N GLY A 331 -9.65 21.47 17.12
CA GLY A 331 -10.36 22.67 16.74
C GLY A 331 -9.55 23.52 15.75
N PRO A 332 -9.40 24.83 15.97
CA PRO A 332 -8.63 25.69 15.05
C PRO A 332 -7.17 25.28 14.84
N TYR A 333 -6.57 24.61 15.83
CA TYR A 333 -5.20 24.11 15.70
C TYR A 333 -5.07 22.93 14.72
N GLY A 334 -6.17 22.26 14.38
CA GLY A 334 -6.20 21.21 13.37
C GLY A 334 -5.94 21.70 11.94
N GLU A 335 -6.08 23.00 11.68
CA GLU A 335 -5.79 23.62 10.39
C GLU A 335 -4.29 23.88 10.17
N LEU A 336 -3.48 23.81 11.23
CA LEU A 336 -2.05 24.09 11.14
C LEU A 336 -1.32 22.89 10.54
N ALA A 337 -0.65 23.15 9.42
CA ALA A 337 0.14 22.17 8.70
C ALA A 337 1.64 22.46 8.80
N GLY A 338 2.46 21.41 8.68
CA GLY A 338 3.91 21.51 8.59
C GLY A 338 4.62 21.62 9.95
N PRO A 339 5.96 21.81 9.92
CA PRO A 339 6.80 21.85 11.11
C PRO A 339 6.74 23.20 11.86
N ALA A 340 5.78 24.06 11.57
CA ALA A 340 5.58 25.31 12.31
C ALA A 340 5.44 24.98 13.80
N GLY A 341 6.17 25.70 14.65
CA GLY A 341 6.31 25.40 16.10
C GLY A 341 5.01 25.29 16.87
N ASP A 342 3.91 25.85 16.34
CA ASP A 342 2.59 25.85 16.95
C ASP A 342 1.65 24.74 16.44
N ALA A 343 2.06 23.96 15.41
CA ALA A 343 1.24 22.90 14.88
C ALA A 343 1.30 21.65 15.79
N PRO A 344 0.17 21.22 16.41
CA PRO A 344 0.16 20.02 17.25
C PRO A 344 0.62 18.78 16.50
N ALA A 345 1.50 17.99 17.13
CA ALA A 345 2.12 16.82 16.50
C ALA A 345 2.75 17.14 15.12
N HIS A 346 3.34 18.34 14.96
CA HIS A 346 3.96 18.81 13.72
C HIS A 346 3.05 18.76 12.48
N GLY A 347 1.74 18.98 12.67
CA GLY A 347 0.75 18.91 11.59
C GLY A 347 0.39 17.49 11.12
N GLY A 348 0.87 16.46 11.76
CA GLY A 348 0.70 15.07 11.32
C GLY A 348 -0.76 14.60 11.24
N TRP A 349 -1.68 15.18 12.00
CA TRP A 349 -3.10 14.87 11.89
C TRP A 349 -3.73 15.48 10.63
N ALA A 350 -3.39 16.74 10.30
CA ALA A 350 -3.86 17.39 9.07
C ALA A 350 -3.31 16.68 7.82
N GLU A 351 -2.02 16.35 7.80
CA GLU A 351 -1.43 15.58 6.70
C GLU A 351 -2.05 14.19 6.57
N GLY A 352 -2.29 13.51 7.69
CA GLY A 352 -2.95 12.21 7.73
C GLY A 352 -4.38 12.29 7.21
N PHE A 353 -5.13 13.34 7.53
CA PHE A 353 -6.48 13.57 7.02
C PHE A 353 -6.47 13.74 5.49
N VAL A 354 -5.61 14.61 4.95
CA VAL A 354 -5.47 14.81 3.50
C VAL A 354 -5.15 13.49 2.79
N PHE A 355 -4.30 12.66 3.37
CA PHE A 355 -4.00 11.33 2.84
C PHE A 355 -5.20 10.38 2.94
N ALA A 356 -5.91 10.38 4.08
CA ALA A 356 -7.05 9.49 4.33
C ALA A 356 -8.23 9.74 3.38
N LEU A 357 -8.42 11.00 2.89
CA LEU A 357 -9.45 11.34 1.91
C LEU A 357 -9.37 10.51 0.62
N ALA A 358 -8.19 10.09 0.22
CA ALA A 358 -8.00 9.24 -0.95
C ALA A 358 -8.34 7.76 -0.67
N GLY A 359 -8.41 7.35 0.59
CA GLY A 359 -8.69 5.96 1.00
C GLY A 359 -9.95 5.35 0.37
N PRO A 360 -11.11 6.02 0.40
CA PRO A 360 -12.32 5.55 -0.27
C PRO A 360 -12.22 5.46 -1.80
N VAL A 361 -11.22 6.10 -2.42
CA VAL A 361 -11.11 6.24 -3.88
C VAL A 361 -10.14 5.23 -4.50
N TYR A 362 -8.89 5.14 -4.02
CA TYR A 362 -7.88 4.26 -4.60
C TYR A 362 -8.11 2.77 -4.25
N ALA A 363 -7.37 1.87 -4.87
CA ALA A 363 -7.52 0.40 -4.74
C ALA A 363 -8.93 -0.12 -5.09
N GLY A 364 -9.61 0.59 -5.99
CA GLY A 364 -11.04 0.43 -6.27
C GLY A 364 -11.91 1.15 -5.25
N THR A 365 -12.80 2.02 -5.73
CA THR A 365 -13.63 2.87 -4.86
C THR A 365 -14.46 2.04 -3.86
N ASN A 366 -14.89 2.67 -2.77
CA ASN A 366 -15.73 1.98 -1.78
C ASN A 366 -17.02 1.46 -2.39
N GLU A 367 -17.58 2.13 -3.42
CA GLU A 367 -18.74 1.69 -4.19
C GLU A 367 -18.44 0.38 -4.92
N ILE A 368 -17.32 0.31 -5.65
CA ILE A 368 -16.87 -0.92 -6.33
C ILE A 368 -16.64 -2.05 -5.34
N GLN A 369 -16.07 -1.75 -4.15
CA GLN A 369 -15.87 -2.78 -3.14
C GLN A 369 -17.19 -3.29 -2.57
N ARG A 370 -18.19 -2.41 -2.36
CA ARG A 370 -19.54 -2.81 -1.95
C ARG A 370 -20.22 -3.71 -2.98
N ASP A 371 -20.08 -3.39 -4.29
CA ASP A 371 -20.59 -4.24 -5.37
C ASP A 371 -19.91 -5.62 -5.34
N ILE A 372 -18.58 -5.68 -5.16
CA ILE A 372 -17.87 -6.97 -5.07
C ILE A 372 -18.35 -7.78 -3.87
N VAL A 373 -18.53 -7.16 -2.71
CA VAL A 373 -19.06 -7.81 -1.50
C VAL A 373 -20.48 -8.31 -1.75
N ALA A 374 -21.34 -7.47 -2.31
CA ALA A 374 -22.73 -7.84 -2.64
C ALA A 374 -22.80 -9.04 -3.58
N GLU A 375 -22.06 -9.00 -4.68
CA GLU A 375 -22.13 -10.02 -5.72
C GLU A 375 -21.39 -11.32 -5.33
N ARG A 376 -20.16 -11.21 -4.79
CA ARG A 376 -19.29 -12.38 -4.60
C ARG A 376 -19.33 -12.99 -3.20
N LEU A 377 -19.65 -12.19 -2.17
CA LEU A 377 -19.72 -12.68 -0.79
C LEU A 377 -21.16 -12.98 -0.38
N LEU A 378 -22.10 -12.06 -0.69
CA LEU A 378 -23.50 -12.22 -0.33
C LEU A 378 -24.34 -12.92 -1.40
N GLY A 379 -23.79 -13.16 -2.60
CA GLY A 379 -24.50 -13.84 -3.71
C GLY A 379 -25.67 -13.04 -4.28
N LEU A 380 -25.70 -11.71 -4.09
CA LEU A 380 -26.75 -10.87 -4.63
C LEU A 380 -26.66 -10.75 -6.16
N PRO A 381 -27.76 -10.49 -6.85
CA PRO A 381 -27.77 -10.33 -8.29
C PRO A 381 -26.87 -9.17 -8.75
N LYS A 382 -26.19 -9.37 -9.86
CA LYS A 382 -25.40 -8.32 -10.51
C LYS A 382 -26.29 -7.13 -10.87
N GLY A 383 -25.92 -5.94 -10.40
CA GLY A 383 -26.58 -4.71 -10.80
C GLY A 383 -26.50 -4.52 -12.34
N ARG A 384 -27.58 -4.07 -12.98
CA ARG A 384 -27.49 -3.60 -14.37
C ARG A 384 -26.66 -2.32 -14.36
N ARG A 385 -25.48 -2.37 -14.95
CA ARG A 385 -24.75 -1.14 -15.27
C ARG A 385 -25.56 -0.42 -16.38
N ALA A 386 -25.99 0.81 -16.07
CA ALA A 386 -26.64 1.68 -17.05
C ALA A 386 -25.65 2.08 -18.14
#